data_a4bc206f089ec7df13e7cb816728b0a1
#
_entry.id   a4bc206f089ec7df13e7cb816728b0a1
#
_cell.length_a   1.000
_cell.length_b   1.000
_cell.length_c   1.000
_cell.angle_alpha   90.00
_cell.angle_beta   90.00
_cell.angle_gamma   90.00
#
_symmetry.space_group_name_H-M   'P 1'
#
loop_
_entity.id
_entity.type
_entity.pdbx_description
1 polymer ?
#
loop_
_entity_poly.entity_id
_entity_poly.type
_entity_poly.pdbx_seq_one_letter_code
_entity_poly.pdbx_strand_id
1 'polypeptide(L)'
;MNFILKLHDVQRLPSSNVTNALQEMLKRRLYANHPSQLLLGQLAILGGGSAWLMTATLLRLPVSSTHSIVGAILGFTLVMNGLEGVSWKTVVKITLSWMLSPVISGFVSASLYMIVDFAVLRRRNPVKCGLRALPVFYFFCIACNIFAVVYPWLSLGKLNILVALSISAGLGVCAALLFQFVLRPRILSWISSSEDEKIDDGDGGTDTPPSVERNERPPNERRQPFKPTLQGWAAWFFPRKDRREDAQTLRMFSTIQVFTACFGGFAHGANDVSNSIAPLVTLMSVWSTNSVDEKEQPTPIWLLLFGVFAICMGLWLLGHRVINTVDHKMSDVNPCSGFTIEFGAAVTVLAASIWGLPISTTHCMVGSVVAVGTIKSGKGIDWRLFGSIAISWLVTLPVSAAVSAVLMYIMKLLLL
;
A
#
# COMPACT_ATOMS: atom_id res chain seq x y z
N MET A 1 35.74 -9.94 -4.21
CA MET A 1 35.27 -11.19 -3.58
C MET A 1 34.48 -10.93 -2.29
N ASN A 2 34.92 -10.05 -1.37
CA ASN A 2 34.17 -9.72 -0.15
C ASN A 2 32.84 -8.95 -0.34
N PHE A 3 32.63 -8.28 -1.47
CA PHE A 3 31.37 -7.60 -1.78
C PHE A 3 30.27 -8.58 -2.22
N ILE A 4 30.65 -9.64 -2.95
CA ILE A 4 29.73 -10.70 -3.41
C ILE A 4 29.33 -11.60 -2.22
N LEU A 5 30.23 -11.84 -1.26
CA LEU A 5 29.93 -12.60 -0.03
C LEU A 5 29.00 -11.82 0.91
N LYS A 6 29.09 -10.49 0.95
CA LYS A 6 28.12 -9.64 1.67
C LYS A 6 26.74 -9.57 0.98
N LEU A 7 26.64 -9.82 -0.30
CA LEU A 7 25.35 -9.99 -0.99
C LEU A 7 24.61 -11.27 -0.54
N HIS A 8 25.31 -12.25 0.02
CA HIS A 8 24.69 -13.42 0.65
C HIS A 8 23.91 -13.06 1.93
N ASP A 9 24.29 -11.98 2.62
CA ASP A 9 23.58 -11.46 3.80
C ASP A 9 22.37 -10.57 3.45
N VAL A 10 22.13 -10.25 2.18
CA VAL A 10 20.94 -9.53 1.65
C VAL A 10 19.63 -10.29 1.90
N GLN A 11 19.72 -11.51 2.38
CA GLN A 11 18.64 -12.48 2.52
C GLN A 11 17.68 -12.23 3.67
N ARG A 12 17.90 -11.22 4.50
CA ARG A 12 16.97 -10.83 5.57
C ARG A 12 16.27 -9.49 5.29
N LEU A 13 15.89 -9.25 4.04
CA LEU A 13 14.98 -8.16 3.70
C LEU A 13 13.64 -8.35 4.44
N PRO A 14 12.89 -7.28 4.76
CA PRO A 14 11.55 -7.37 5.35
C PRO A 14 10.63 -8.33 4.59
N SER A 15 10.84 -8.48 3.28
CA SER A 15 10.17 -9.44 2.41
C SER A 15 10.35 -10.90 2.85
N SER A 16 11.49 -11.28 3.43
CA SER A 16 11.71 -12.64 3.92
C SER A 16 10.83 -12.98 5.12
N ASN A 17 10.56 -12.01 5.98
CA ASN A 17 9.73 -12.22 7.17
C ASN A 17 8.28 -12.58 6.82
N VAL A 18 7.72 -11.96 5.78
CA VAL A 18 6.35 -12.25 5.31
C VAL A 18 6.30 -13.60 4.60
N THR A 19 7.29 -13.89 3.76
CA THR A 19 7.44 -15.21 3.11
C THR A 19 7.51 -16.32 4.15
N ASN A 20 8.27 -16.13 5.23
CA ASN A 20 8.42 -17.08 6.31
C ASN A 20 7.11 -17.30 7.06
N ALA A 21 6.36 -16.24 7.36
CA ALA A 21 5.06 -16.34 8.03
C ALA A 21 4.05 -17.15 7.21
N LEU A 22 4.05 -17.03 5.88
CA LEU A 22 3.22 -17.86 5.00
C LEU A 22 3.66 -19.32 4.99
N GLN A 23 4.98 -19.56 5.00
CA GLN A 23 5.53 -20.91 5.04
C GLN A 23 5.34 -21.60 6.41
N GLU A 24 5.31 -20.86 7.52
CA GLU A 24 4.97 -21.38 8.84
C GLU A 24 3.53 -21.92 8.96
N MET A 25 2.63 -21.50 8.07
CA MET A 25 1.28 -22.00 8.00
C MET A 25 1.24 -23.49 7.59
N LEU A 26 2.22 -23.90 6.81
CA LEU A 26 2.40 -25.28 6.38
C LEU A 26 3.33 -26.00 7.34
N LYS A 27 2.87 -27.11 7.92
CA LYS A 27 3.72 -27.98 8.76
C LYS A 27 4.67 -28.80 7.88
N ARG A 28 5.78 -28.20 7.44
CA ARG A 28 6.76 -28.81 6.53
C ARG A 28 7.26 -30.19 6.98
N ARG A 29 7.37 -30.40 8.30
CA ARG A 29 7.80 -31.68 8.88
C ARG A 29 7.02 -32.89 8.36
N LEU A 30 5.74 -32.71 8.03
CA LEU A 30 4.90 -33.78 7.48
C LEU A 30 5.31 -34.23 6.09
N TYR A 31 6.11 -33.42 5.41
CA TYR A 31 6.61 -33.69 4.04
C TYR A 31 8.09 -34.08 4.01
N ALA A 32 8.77 -34.22 5.17
CA ALA A 32 10.19 -34.51 5.25
C ALA A 32 10.59 -35.79 4.48
N ASN A 33 9.74 -36.81 4.55
CA ASN A 33 9.95 -38.09 3.84
C ASN A 33 9.35 -38.14 2.41
N HIS A 34 8.62 -37.08 2.01
CA HIS A 34 7.90 -37.00 0.75
C HIS A 34 8.07 -35.64 0.06
N PRO A 35 9.28 -35.27 -0.34
CA PRO A 35 9.55 -33.95 -0.93
C PRO A 35 8.75 -33.71 -2.22
N SER A 36 8.47 -34.73 -3.01
CA SER A 36 7.64 -34.65 -4.22
C SER A 36 6.21 -34.14 -3.92
N GLN A 37 5.63 -34.54 -2.80
CA GLN A 37 4.30 -34.07 -2.39
C GLN A 37 4.30 -32.56 -2.10
N LEU A 38 5.36 -32.07 -1.44
CA LEU A 38 5.51 -30.64 -1.20
C LEU A 38 5.75 -29.87 -2.49
N LEU A 39 6.55 -30.41 -3.41
CA LEU A 39 6.83 -29.81 -4.72
C LEU A 39 5.53 -29.65 -5.53
N LEU A 40 4.74 -30.71 -5.66
CA LEU A 40 3.43 -30.66 -6.34
C LEU A 40 2.47 -29.71 -5.63
N GLY A 41 2.51 -29.67 -4.30
CA GLY A 41 1.75 -28.71 -3.50
C GLY A 41 2.06 -27.26 -3.83
N GLN A 42 3.35 -26.91 -4.01
CA GLN A 42 3.72 -25.56 -4.42
C GLN A 42 3.19 -25.19 -5.82
N LEU A 43 3.18 -26.15 -6.75
CA LEU A 43 2.55 -25.97 -8.07
C LEU A 43 1.04 -25.76 -7.95
N ALA A 44 0.36 -26.52 -7.08
CA ALA A 44 -1.08 -26.34 -6.82
C ALA A 44 -1.38 -24.94 -6.22
N ILE A 45 -0.52 -24.47 -5.31
CA ILE A 45 -0.65 -23.13 -4.70
C ILE A 45 -0.49 -22.04 -5.76
N LEU A 46 0.55 -22.13 -6.58
CA LEU A 46 0.79 -21.18 -7.66
C LEU A 46 -0.36 -21.19 -8.68
N GLY A 47 -0.79 -22.36 -9.11
CA GLY A 47 -1.91 -22.52 -10.04
C GLY A 47 -3.23 -22.00 -9.49
N GLY A 48 -3.60 -22.39 -8.25
CA GLY A 48 -4.84 -21.98 -7.62
C GLY A 48 -4.89 -20.48 -7.31
N GLY A 49 -3.80 -19.93 -6.75
CA GLY A 49 -3.69 -18.51 -6.44
C GLY A 49 -3.73 -17.63 -7.69
N SER A 50 -2.95 -18.00 -8.73
CA SER A 50 -2.90 -17.21 -9.97
C SER A 50 -4.20 -17.31 -10.79
N ALA A 51 -4.83 -18.47 -10.86
CA ALA A 51 -6.11 -18.62 -11.56
C ALA A 51 -7.21 -17.73 -10.94
N TRP A 52 -7.28 -17.66 -9.61
CA TRP A 52 -8.22 -16.77 -8.94
C TRP A 52 -7.88 -15.30 -9.14
N LEU A 53 -6.61 -14.91 -8.96
CA LEU A 53 -6.16 -13.52 -9.14
C LEU A 53 -6.43 -13.03 -10.57
N MET A 54 -6.17 -13.86 -11.57
CA MET A 54 -6.47 -13.53 -12.97
C MET A 54 -7.97 -13.36 -13.19
N THR A 55 -8.80 -14.29 -12.70
CA THR A 55 -10.26 -14.21 -12.80
C THR A 55 -10.79 -12.94 -12.13
N ALA A 56 -10.36 -12.65 -10.90
CA ALA A 56 -10.75 -11.45 -10.17
C ALA A 56 -10.35 -10.15 -10.90
N THR A 57 -9.15 -10.11 -11.47
CA THR A 57 -8.66 -8.97 -12.26
C THR A 57 -9.50 -8.74 -13.52
N LEU A 58 -9.87 -9.82 -14.22
CA LEU A 58 -10.76 -9.73 -15.38
C LEU A 58 -12.15 -9.24 -15.01
N LEU A 59 -12.64 -9.62 -13.83
CA LEU A 59 -13.92 -9.16 -13.26
C LEU A 59 -13.81 -7.77 -12.59
N ARG A 60 -12.64 -7.12 -12.60
CA ARG A 60 -12.37 -5.81 -11.99
C ARG A 60 -12.59 -5.78 -10.48
N LEU A 61 -12.37 -6.91 -9.80
CA LEU A 61 -12.51 -7.02 -8.36
C LEU A 61 -11.15 -6.76 -7.68
N PRO A 62 -11.06 -5.79 -6.76
CA PRO A 62 -9.86 -5.56 -5.98
C PRO A 62 -9.74 -6.61 -4.88
N VAL A 63 -9.10 -7.73 -5.20
CA VAL A 63 -8.84 -8.83 -4.27
C VAL A 63 -7.41 -8.77 -3.72
N SER A 64 -7.17 -9.49 -2.65
CA SER A 64 -5.88 -9.55 -1.97
C SER A 64 -5.04 -10.74 -2.47
N SER A 65 -3.81 -10.49 -2.88
CA SER A 65 -2.81 -11.50 -3.20
C SER A 65 -2.53 -12.40 -2.00
N THR A 66 -2.42 -11.82 -0.80
CA THR A 66 -2.18 -12.57 0.44
C THR A 66 -3.31 -13.56 0.74
N HIS A 67 -4.58 -13.15 0.59
CA HIS A 67 -5.73 -14.05 0.77
C HIS A 67 -5.72 -15.19 -0.24
N SER A 68 -5.36 -14.90 -1.50
CA SER A 68 -5.30 -15.90 -2.56
C SER A 68 -4.25 -16.97 -2.27
N ILE A 69 -3.06 -16.56 -1.85
CA ILE A 69 -1.98 -17.50 -1.49
C ILE A 69 -2.33 -18.31 -0.24
N VAL A 70 -2.84 -17.66 0.82
CA VAL A 70 -3.27 -18.35 2.04
C VAL A 70 -4.38 -19.35 1.75
N GLY A 71 -5.39 -18.97 0.96
CA GLY A 71 -6.43 -19.89 0.52
C GLY A 71 -5.87 -21.08 -0.23
N ALA A 72 -4.97 -20.84 -1.19
CA ALA A 72 -4.35 -21.91 -1.99
C ALA A 72 -3.50 -22.86 -1.12
N ILE A 73 -2.76 -22.34 -0.12
CA ILE A 73 -2.03 -23.17 0.86
C ILE A 73 -2.98 -24.05 1.65
N LEU A 74 -4.09 -23.49 2.12
CA LEU A 74 -5.12 -24.28 2.82
C LEU A 74 -5.69 -25.38 1.94
N GLY A 75 -6.05 -25.07 0.69
CA GLY A 75 -6.62 -26.05 -0.25
C GLY A 75 -5.70 -27.23 -0.51
N PHE A 76 -4.45 -26.97 -0.84
CA PHE A 76 -3.42 -28.00 -0.99
C PHE A 76 -3.26 -28.84 0.28
N THR A 77 -3.09 -28.17 1.42
CA THR A 77 -2.79 -28.84 2.69
C THR A 77 -3.93 -29.75 3.16
N LEU A 78 -5.18 -29.31 2.97
CA LEU A 78 -6.37 -30.09 3.33
C LEU A 78 -6.49 -31.37 2.50
N VAL A 79 -6.11 -31.34 1.23
CA VAL A 79 -6.13 -32.54 0.36
C VAL A 79 -5.05 -33.54 0.76
N MET A 80 -3.87 -33.04 1.19
CA MET A 80 -2.74 -33.92 1.48
C MET A 80 -2.75 -34.46 2.90
N ASN A 81 -2.98 -33.62 3.89
CA ASN A 81 -2.81 -33.93 5.30
C ASN A 81 -4.05 -33.59 6.18
N GLY A 82 -5.16 -33.25 5.54
CA GLY A 82 -6.35 -32.84 6.27
C GLY A 82 -6.12 -31.66 7.21
N LEU A 83 -6.87 -31.60 8.28
CA LEU A 83 -6.80 -30.49 9.26
C LEU A 83 -5.50 -30.49 10.07
N GLU A 84 -4.81 -31.62 10.19
CA GLU A 84 -3.55 -31.74 10.95
C GLU A 84 -2.38 -31.07 10.24
N GLY A 85 -2.43 -30.97 8.92
CA GLY A 85 -1.40 -30.33 8.10
C GLY A 85 -1.31 -28.82 8.30
N VAL A 86 -2.36 -28.19 8.84
CA VAL A 86 -2.48 -26.75 8.98
C VAL A 86 -2.02 -26.26 10.36
N SER A 87 -1.24 -25.20 10.40
CA SER A 87 -0.92 -24.46 11.62
C SER A 87 -2.03 -23.44 11.91
N TRP A 88 -3.09 -23.87 12.59
CA TRP A 88 -4.25 -23.01 12.91
C TRP A 88 -3.88 -21.75 13.70
N LYS A 89 -2.86 -21.84 14.56
CA LYS A 89 -2.34 -20.68 15.30
C LYS A 89 -1.85 -19.60 14.33
N THR A 90 -1.13 -19.98 13.29
CA THR A 90 -0.63 -19.06 12.26
C THR A 90 -1.77 -18.52 11.41
N VAL A 91 -2.75 -19.35 11.04
CA VAL A 91 -3.94 -18.90 10.29
C VAL A 91 -4.72 -17.85 11.07
N VAL A 92 -4.97 -18.07 12.37
CA VAL A 92 -5.65 -17.07 13.24
C VAL A 92 -4.84 -15.77 13.31
N LYS A 93 -3.53 -15.84 13.50
CA LYS A 93 -2.66 -14.65 13.51
C LYS A 93 -2.78 -13.85 12.20
N ILE A 94 -2.75 -14.54 11.06
CA ILE A 94 -2.89 -13.92 9.73
C ILE A 94 -4.27 -13.28 9.58
N THR A 95 -5.34 -13.98 9.93
CA THR A 95 -6.72 -13.47 9.84
C THR A 95 -6.92 -12.23 10.71
N LEU A 96 -6.38 -12.24 11.93
CA LEU A 96 -6.42 -11.07 12.82
C LEU A 96 -5.66 -9.88 12.21
N SER A 97 -4.51 -10.11 11.56
CA SER A 97 -3.76 -9.04 10.90
C SER A 97 -4.55 -8.40 9.75
N TRP A 98 -5.39 -9.18 9.04
CA TRP A 98 -6.27 -8.64 7.99
C TRP A 98 -7.40 -7.77 8.53
N MET A 99 -7.91 -8.06 9.72
CA MET A 99 -8.92 -7.23 10.38
C MET A 99 -8.32 -5.94 10.93
N LEU A 100 -7.10 -6.00 11.47
CA LEU A 100 -6.41 -4.86 12.06
C LEU A 100 -5.83 -3.90 11.01
N SER A 101 -5.33 -4.44 9.89
CA SER A 101 -4.62 -3.63 8.90
C SER A 101 -5.43 -2.46 8.32
N PRO A 102 -6.70 -2.60 7.89
CA PRO A 102 -7.48 -1.47 7.40
C PRO A 102 -7.79 -0.43 8.49
N VAL A 103 -7.95 -0.87 9.74
CA VAL A 103 -8.22 0.02 10.87
C VAL A 103 -6.99 0.87 11.19
N ILE A 104 -5.82 0.23 11.31
CA ILE A 104 -4.55 0.93 11.59
C ILE A 104 -4.20 1.87 10.45
N SER A 105 -4.25 1.39 9.21
CA SER A 105 -3.95 2.19 8.03
C SER A 105 -4.91 3.36 7.88
N GLY A 106 -6.21 3.13 8.09
CA GLY A 106 -7.23 4.18 8.09
C GLY A 106 -6.99 5.22 9.17
N PHE A 107 -6.63 4.81 10.39
CA PHE A 107 -6.31 5.74 11.48
C PHE A 107 -5.08 6.60 11.16
N VAL A 108 -4.00 6.01 10.64
CA VAL A 108 -2.79 6.74 10.24
C VAL A 108 -3.10 7.76 9.14
N SER A 109 -3.80 7.33 8.09
CA SER A 109 -4.18 8.20 6.97
C SER A 109 -5.14 9.33 7.38
N ALA A 110 -6.14 9.02 8.20
CA ALA A 110 -7.08 10.00 8.74
C ALA A 110 -6.36 11.02 9.63
N SER A 111 -5.44 10.58 10.49
CA SER A 111 -4.63 11.46 11.34
C SER A 111 -3.77 12.40 10.49
N LEU A 112 -3.13 11.87 9.45
CA LEU A 112 -2.33 12.68 8.53
C LEU A 112 -3.21 13.68 7.75
N TYR A 113 -4.40 13.26 7.29
CA TYR A 113 -5.34 14.16 6.63
C TYR A 113 -5.78 15.29 7.56
N MET A 114 -6.05 15.00 8.83
CA MET A 114 -6.37 16.03 9.83
C MET A 114 -5.21 17.01 10.03
N ILE A 115 -3.96 16.53 10.04
CA ILE A 115 -2.77 17.40 10.10
C ILE A 115 -2.72 18.34 8.88
N VAL A 116 -2.93 17.82 7.67
CA VAL A 116 -2.97 18.61 6.43
C VAL A 116 -4.13 19.62 6.48
N ASP A 117 -5.28 19.21 6.95
CA ASP A 117 -6.46 20.05 7.08
C ASP A 117 -6.21 21.23 8.06
N PHE A 118 -5.69 20.96 9.25
CA PHE A 118 -5.37 22.01 10.24
C PHE A 118 -4.21 22.90 9.82
N ALA A 119 -3.16 22.33 9.21
CA ALA A 119 -1.97 23.08 8.83
C ALA A 119 -2.18 23.92 7.57
N VAL A 120 -2.97 23.45 6.61
CA VAL A 120 -3.08 24.03 5.26
C VAL A 120 -4.52 24.37 4.89
N LEU A 121 -5.41 23.37 4.80
CA LEU A 121 -6.70 23.52 4.13
C LEU A 121 -7.66 24.47 4.84
N ARG A 122 -7.60 24.58 6.16
CA ARG A 122 -8.42 25.51 6.98
C ARG A 122 -7.88 26.93 7.04
N ARG A 123 -6.64 27.16 6.54
CA ARG A 123 -6.00 28.47 6.67
C ARG A 123 -6.58 29.49 5.70
N ARG A 124 -6.49 30.80 6.04
CA ARG A 124 -6.94 31.89 5.16
C ARG A 124 -6.23 31.91 3.80
N ASN A 125 -4.94 31.56 3.79
CA ASN A 125 -4.12 31.47 2.60
C ASN A 125 -3.53 30.05 2.47
N PRO A 126 -4.30 29.05 1.94
CA PRO A 126 -3.88 27.66 1.90
C PRO A 126 -2.59 27.44 1.10
N VAL A 127 -2.43 28.13 -0.04
CA VAL A 127 -1.21 28.06 -0.87
C VAL A 127 0.04 28.44 -0.09
N LYS A 128 0.02 29.60 0.59
CA LYS A 128 1.17 30.05 1.41
C LYS A 128 1.47 29.08 2.56
N CYS A 129 0.44 28.58 3.22
CA CYS A 129 0.61 27.60 4.30
C CYS A 129 1.11 26.27 3.77
N GLY A 130 0.60 25.81 2.62
CA GLY A 130 1.05 24.60 1.97
C GLY A 130 2.52 24.66 1.56
N LEU A 131 2.95 25.75 0.92
CA LEU A 131 4.36 25.94 0.55
C LEU A 131 5.32 25.94 1.75
N ARG A 132 4.82 26.27 2.95
CA ARG A 132 5.60 26.15 4.20
C ARG A 132 5.55 24.74 4.80
N ALA A 133 4.46 24.03 4.63
CA ALA A 133 4.26 22.68 5.17
C ALA A 133 4.89 21.59 4.32
N LEU A 134 4.91 21.76 2.98
CA LEU A 134 5.43 20.76 2.05
C LEU A 134 6.86 20.30 2.33
N PRO A 135 7.86 21.16 2.67
CA PRO A 135 9.19 20.68 3.03
C PRO A 135 9.17 19.69 4.19
N VAL A 136 8.29 19.91 5.17
CA VAL A 136 8.12 19.01 6.32
C VAL A 136 7.51 17.68 5.88
N PHE A 137 6.51 17.70 5.01
CA PHE A 137 5.92 16.48 4.47
C PHE A 137 6.93 15.69 3.62
N TYR A 138 7.72 16.35 2.78
CA TYR A 138 8.79 15.69 2.02
C TYR A 138 9.86 15.09 2.94
N PHE A 139 10.23 15.83 4.01
CA PHE A 139 11.13 15.28 5.03
C PHE A 139 10.62 13.97 5.59
N PHE A 140 9.38 13.93 6.09
CA PHE A 140 8.82 12.71 6.68
C PHE A 140 8.65 11.59 5.66
N CYS A 141 8.19 11.91 4.44
CA CYS A 141 8.06 10.90 3.39
C CYS A 141 9.39 10.22 3.08
N ILE A 142 10.46 11.00 2.87
CA ILE A 142 11.79 10.45 2.57
C ILE A 142 12.37 9.74 3.78
N ALA A 143 12.30 10.35 4.97
CA ALA A 143 12.86 9.76 6.18
C ALA A 143 12.22 8.40 6.52
N CYS A 144 10.89 8.28 6.44
CA CYS A 144 10.19 7.02 6.67
C CYS A 144 10.56 5.95 5.63
N ASN A 145 10.69 6.35 4.36
CA ASN A 145 11.11 5.47 3.28
C ASN A 145 12.50 4.91 3.50
N ILE A 146 13.45 5.80 3.71
CA ILE A 146 14.86 5.44 3.92
C ILE A 146 15.00 4.58 5.18
N PHE A 147 14.29 4.94 6.25
CA PHE A 147 14.31 4.15 7.49
C PHE A 147 13.82 2.72 7.25
N ALA A 148 12.72 2.56 6.53
CA ALA A 148 12.14 1.24 6.23
C ALA A 148 13.08 0.34 5.41
N VAL A 149 13.93 0.94 4.56
CA VAL A 149 14.94 0.22 3.78
C VAL A 149 16.21 -0.03 4.59
N VAL A 150 16.72 1.02 5.25
CA VAL A 150 18.04 1.01 5.90
C VAL A 150 18.03 0.23 7.20
N TYR A 151 16.96 0.32 8.00
CA TYR A 151 16.89 -0.34 9.31
C TYR A 151 17.04 -1.86 9.23
N PRO A 152 16.32 -2.60 8.37
CA PRO A 152 16.53 -4.04 8.23
C PRO A 152 17.95 -4.41 7.78
N TRP A 153 18.53 -3.61 6.87
CA TRP A 153 19.88 -3.81 6.40
C TRP A 153 20.94 -3.65 7.50
N LEU A 154 20.79 -2.61 8.31
CA LEU A 154 21.73 -2.33 9.40
C LEU A 154 21.56 -3.30 10.57
N SER A 155 20.34 -3.79 10.82
CA SER A 155 20.07 -4.78 11.87
C SER A 155 20.80 -6.11 11.61
N LEU A 156 21.06 -6.46 10.34
CA LEU A 156 21.87 -7.62 9.93
C LEU A 156 23.34 -7.46 10.34
N GLY A 157 23.87 -6.24 10.24
CA GLY A 157 25.24 -5.90 10.62
C GLY A 157 25.40 -5.59 12.12
N LYS A 158 24.37 -5.80 12.97
CA LYS A 158 24.31 -5.42 14.38
C LYS A 158 24.56 -3.91 14.63
N LEU A 159 24.32 -3.08 13.64
CA LEU A 159 24.44 -1.64 13.76
C LEU A 159 23.22 -1.06 14.49
N ASN A 160 23.45 -0.01 15.27
CA ASN A 160 22.45 0.58 16.14
C ASN A 160 21.33 1.26 15.32
N ILE A 161 20.09 1.18 15.80
CA ILE A 161 18.91 1.89 15.28
C ILE A 161 19.19 3.40 15.10
N LEU A 162 20.04 3.98 15.95
CA LEU A 162 20.43 5.39 15.86
C LEU A 162 21.13 5.72 14.54
N VAL A 163 21.91 4.79 13.97
CA VAL A 163 22.57 4.99 12.67
C VAL A 163 21.53 5.03 11.54
N ALA A 164 20.55 4.11 11.58
CA ALA A 164 19.44 4.13 10.61
C ALA A 164 18.62 5.42 10.68
N LEU A 165 18.31 5.86 11.90
CA LEU A 165 17.59 7.13 12.13
C LEU A 165 18.41 8.33 11.64
N SER A 166 19.71 8.37 11.90
CA SER A 166 20.58 9.47 11.46
C SER A 166 20.68 9.56 9.94
N ILE A 167 20.86 8.42 9.25
CA ILE A 167 20.89 8.37 7.79
C ILE A 167 19.54 8.82 7.21
N SER A 168 18.45 8.30 7.75
CA SER A 168 17.10 8.61 7.31
C SER A 168 16.75 10.08 7.51
N ALA A 169 17.09 10.63 8.68
CA ALA A 169 16.89 12.05 8.99
C ALA A 169 17.77 12.95 8.09
N GLY A 170 19.02 12.60 7.86
CA GLY A 170 19.92 13.34 6.98
C GLY A 170 19.41 13.43 5.55
N LEU A 171 18.98 12.30 4.97
CA LEU A 171 18.39 12.27 3.64
C LEU A 171 17.03 12.98 3.59
N GLY A 172 16.23 12.90 4.65
CA GLY A 172 15.00 13.66 4.80
C GLY A 172 15.24 15.18 4.78
N VAL A 173 16.26 15.66 5.51
CA VAL A 173 16.68 17.08 5.49
C VAL A 173 17.12 17.49 4.08
N CYS A 174 17.94 16.67 3.41
CA CYS A 174 18.33 16.93 2.02
C CYS A 174 17.11 17.08 1.10
N ALA A 175 16.10 16.22 1.24
CA ALA A 175 14.87 16.30 0.47
C ALA A 175 14.07 17.58 0.77
N ALA A 176 13.96 17.97 2.05
CA ALA A 176 13.30 19.23 2.43
C ALA A 176 14.02 20.46 1.86
N LEU A 177 15.36 20.47 1.86
CA LEU A 177 16.17 21.52 1.26
C LEU A 177 16.02 21.54 -0.27
N LEU A 178 16.05 20.39 -0.92
CA LEU A 178 15.80 20.26 -2.36
C LEU A 178 14.43 20.83 -2.73
N PHE A 179 13.39 20.49 -1.95
CA PHE A 179 12.07 21.09 -2.12
C PHE A 179 12.14 22.62 -2.00
N GLN A 180 12.72 23.11 -0.93
CA GLN A 180 12.75 24.56 -0.63
C GLN A 180 13.43 25.38 -1.71
N PHE A 181 14.58 24.91 -2.23
CA PHE A 181 15.41 25.68 -3.14
C PHE A 181 15.17 25.37 -4.62
N VAL A 182 14.71 24.17 -4.96
CA VAL A 182 14.54 23.74 -6.36
C VAL A 182 13.07 23.59 -6.76
N LEU A 183 12.27 22.86 -5.97
CA LEU A 183 10.89 22.56 -6.35
C LEU A 183 9.95 23.74 -6.08
N ARG A 184 10.10 24.42 -4.96
CA ARG A 184 9.25 25.55 -4.59
C ARG A 184 9.20 26.67 -5.63
N PRO A 185 10.31 27.19 -6.18
CA PRO A 185 10.25 28.21 -7.21
C PRO A 185 9.60 27.70 -8.50
N ARG A 186 9.84 26.44 -8.89
CA ARG A 186 9.22 25.82 -10.06
C ARG A 186 7.71 25.63 -9.88
N ILE A 187 7.26 25.24 -8.70
CA ILE A 187 5.82 25.12 -8.38
C ILE A 187 5.16 26.49 -8.44
N LEU A 188 5.79 27.53 -7.90
CA LEU A 188 5.27 28.88 -7.96
C LEU A 188 5.12 29.38 -9.41
N SER A 189 6.13 29.18 -10.26
CA SER A 189 6.04 29.55 -11.68
C SER A 189 4.96 28.72 -12.41
N TRP A 190 4.84 27.43 -12.11
CA TRP A 190 3.82 26.57 -12.71
C TRP A 190 2.38 26.95 -12.28
N ILE A 191 2.18 27.40 -11.05
CA ILE A 191 0.89 27.89 -10.58
C ILE A 191 0.54 29.22 -11.28
N SER A 192 1.51 30.16 -11.45
CA SER A 192 1.27 31.45 -12.10
C SER A 192 1.01 31.32 -13.59
N SER A 193 1.76 30.50 -14.31
CA SER A 193 1.58 30.34 -15.78
C SER A 193 0.20 29.84 -16.18
N SER A 194 -0.49 29.08 -15.34
CA SER A 194 -1.85 28.58 -15.60
C SER A 194 -2.96 29.59 -15.22
N GLU A 195 -2.62 30.71 -14.62
CA GLU A 195 -3.54 31.86 -14.51
C GLU A 195 -3.53 32.67 -15.82
N ASP A 196 -2.36 32.83 -16.43
CA ASP A 196 -2.20 33.57 -17.68
C ASP A 196 -2.89 32.83 -18.85
N GLU A 197 -2.80 31.50 -18.93
CA GLU A 197 -3.44 30.68 -19.99
C GLU A 197 -4.98 30.73 -19.94
N LYS A 198 -5.59 30.89 -18.75
CA LYS A 198 -7.05 31.06 -18.61
C LYS A 198 -7.55 32.45 -18.95
N ILE A 199 -6.68 33.45 -18.99
CA ILE A 199 -7.02 34.81 -19.37
C ILE A 199 -7.01 34.95 -20.90
N ASP A 200 -6.13 34.19 -21.58
CA ASP A 200 -5.96 34.27 -23.05
C ASP A 200 -7.05 33.51 -23.83
N ASP A 201 -7.63 32.41 -23.24
CA ASP A 201 -8.73 31.65 -23.85
C ASP A 201 -10.13 32.31 -23.69
N GLY A 202 -10.20 33.45 -23.00
CA GLY A 202 -11.46 34.12 -22.63
C GLY A 202 -11.82 35.39 -23.41
N ASP A 203 -11.00 35.86 -24.36
CA ASP A 203 -11.28 37.16 -25.03
C ASP A 203 -11.80 37.03 -26.46
N GLY A 204 -13.12 37.03 -26.56
CA GLY A 204 -13.90 37.28 -27.72
C GLY A 204 -15.17 38.08 -27.39
N GLY A 205 -15.02 39.32 -26.91
CA GLY A 205 -16.09 40.30 -26.91
C GLY A 205 -16.53 40.90 -25.56
N THR A 206 -16.37 42.19 -25.53
CA THR A 206 -16.95 43.28 -24.70
C THR A 206 -16.08 43.88 -23.61
N ASP A 207 -15.79 45.17 -23.83
CA ASP A 207 -15.13 46.13 -22.97
C ASP A 207 -15.75 46.29 -21.57
N THR A 208 -15.27 45.55 -20.61
CA THR A 208 -15.23 45.95 -19.20
C THR A 208 -14.03 45.25 -18.56
N PRO A 209 -13.11 45.98 -17.89
CA PRO A 209 -12.02 45.33 -17.21
C PRO A 209 -12.59 44.41 -16.13
N PRO A 210 -12.25 43.11 -16.12
CA PRO A 210 -12.67 42.25 -15.03
C PRO A 210 -12.00 42.81 -13.78
N SER A 211 -12.82 43.37 -12.89
CA SER A 211 -12.42 43.58 -11.51
C SER A 211 -11.81 42.26 -11.07
N VAL A 212 -10.54 42.30 -10.67
CA VAL A 212 -9.84 41.19 -10.01
C VAL A 212 -10.71 40.78 -8.84
N GLU A 213 -11.60 39.84 -9.09
CA GLU A 213 -12.28 39.12 -8.01
C GLU A 213 -11.18 38.38 -7.24
N ARG A 214 -10.54 39.16 -6.37
CA ARG A 214 -9.76 38.61 -5.28
C ARG A 214 -10.66 37.54 -4.70
N ASN A 215 -10.26 36.27 -4.80
CA ASN A 215 -10.93 35.10 -4.26
C ASN A 215 -11.08 35.25 -2.74
N GLU A 216 -11.83 36.26 -2.33
CA GLU A 216 -12.27 36.45 -0.96
C GLU A 216 -13.31 35.36 -0.74
N ARG A 217 -12.95 34.38 0.06
CA ARG A 217 -13.89 33.37 0.54
C ARG A 217 -15.19 34.08 0.96
N PRO A 218 -16.36 33.61 0.52
CA PRO A 218 -17.60 34.24 0.85
C PRO A 218 -17.66 34.45 2.40
N PRO A 219 -18.24 35.57 2.87
CA PRO A 219 -18.24 35.97 4.32
C PRO A 219 -18.76 34.89 5.26
N ASN A 220 -19.42 33.87 4.74
CA ASN A 220 -20.01 32.76 5.50
C ASN A 220 -19.02 31.63 5.87
N GLU A 221 -17.75 31.69 5.45
CA GLU A 221 -16.70 30.72 5.85
C GLU A 221 -16.03 31.06 7.20
N ARG A 222 -16.57 32.02 7.97
CA ARG A 222 -16.09 32.28 9.33
C ARG A 222 -16.29 31.01 10.17
N ARG A 223 -15.21 30.59 10.83
CA ARG A 223 -15.25 29.48 11.81
C ARG A 223 -16.48 29.66 12.69
N GLN A 224 -17.32 28.63 12.77
CA GLN A 224 -18.35 28.64 13.81
C GLN A 224 -17.64 28.77 15.17
N PRO A 225 -18.12 29.65 16.07
CA PRO A 225 -17.55 29.78 17.39
C PRO A 225 -17.58 28.40 18.08
N PHE A 226 -16.51 28.08 18.78
CA PHE A 226 -16.42 26.83 19.55
C PHE A 226 -17.58 26.78 20.54
N LYS A 227 -18.47 25.80 20.41
CA LYS A 227 -19.51 25.52 21.39
C LYS A 227 -19.01 24.37 22.27
N PRO A 228 -19.03 24.51 23.60
CA PRO A 228 -18.54 23.48 24.53
C PRO A 228 -19.53 22.31 24.67
N THR A 229 -19.98 21.77 23.56
CA THR A 229 -20.82 20.57 23.45
C THR A 229 -20.11 19.54 22.61
N LEU A 230 -20.42 18.25 22.79
CA LEU A 230 -19.82 17.17 21.99
C LEU A 230 -20.01 17.39 20.48
N GLN A 231 -21.21 17.84 20.08
CA GLN A 231 -21.51 18.19 18.69
C GLN A 231 -20.72 19.42 18.22
N GLY A 232 -20.58 20.45 19.08
CA GLY A 232 -19.80 21.65 18.78
C GLY A 232 -18.30 21.34 18.64
N TRP A 233 -17.77 20.45 19.48
CA TRP A 233 -16.40 19.97 19.39
C TRP A 233 -16.17 19.17 18.09
N ALA A 234 -17.05 18.24 17.76
CA ALA A 234 -16.96 17.46 16.53
C ALA A 234 -17.04 18.37 15.29
N ALA A 235 -17.95 19.31 15.24
CA ALA A 235 -18.07 20.28 14.14
C ALA A 235 -16.84 21.21 14.01
N TRP A 236 -16.14 21.49 15.12
CA TRP A 236 -14.89 22.24 15.10
C TRP A 236 -13.70 21.37 14.68
N PHE A 237 -13.65 20.13 15.12
CA PHE A 237 -12.55 19.21 14.87
C PHE A 237 -12.57 18.70 13.43
N PHE A 238 -13.68 18.15 12.94
CA PHE A 238 -13.76 17.60 11.60
C PHE A 238 -13.90 18.68 10.51
N PRO A 239 -13.41 18.40 9.29
CA PRO A 239 -13.60 19.26 8.12
C PRO A 239 -15.10 19.46 7.79
N ARG A 240 -15.45 20.65 7.33
CA ARG A 240 -16.81 20.91 6.83
C ARG A 240 -17.03 20.18 5.50
N LYS A 241 -18.16 19.48 5.36
CA LYS A 241 -18.51 18.71 4.17
C LYS A 241 -18.76 19.56 2.92
N ASP A 242 -19.21 20.80 3.11
CA ASP A 242 -19.52 21.78 2.06
C ASP A 242 -18.32 22.64 1.62
N ARG A 243 -17.15 22.46 2.23
CA ARG A 243 -15.95 23.23 1.87
C ARG A 243 -15.46 22.86 0.47
N ARG A 244 -15.32 23.88 -0.38
CA ARG A 244 -14.59 23.76 -1.66
C ARG A 244 -13.11 23.98 -1.40
N GLU A 245 -12.28 23.10 -1.97
CA GLU A 245 -10.84 23.22 -1.85
C GLU A 245 -10.31 24.09 -2.99
N ASP A 246 -9.29 24.89 -2.69
CA ASP A 246 -8.68 25.81 -3.63
C ASP A 246 -7.89 25.04 -4.70
N ALA A 247 -8.13 25.34 -5.98
CA ALA A 247 -7.52 24.64 -7.11
C ALA A 247 -5.97 24.75 -7.13
N GLN A 248 -5.42 25.91 -6.73
CA GLN A 248 -3.98 26.12 -6.66
C GLN A 248 -3.36 25.25 -5.56
N THR A 249 -4.04 25.13 -4.41
CA THR A 249 -3.63 24.25 -3.32
C THR A 249 -3.64 22.79 -3.75
N LEU A 250 -4.67 22.33 -4.45
CA LEU A 250 -4.74 20.97 -4.98
C LEU A 250 -3.61 20.69 -5.97
N ARG A 251 -3.37 21.62 -6.90
CA ARG A 251 -2.29 21.52 -7.89
C ARG A 251 -0.91 21.45 -7.22
N MET A 252 -0.68 22.22 -6.17
CA MET A 252 0.55 22.16 -5.39
C MET A 252 0.75 20.81 -4.71
N PHE A 253 -0.32 20.21 -4.14
CA PHE A 253 -0.26 18.90 -3.50
C PHE A 253 -0.10 17.75 -4.50
N SER A 254 -0.43 17.93 -5.77
CA SER A 254 -0.23 16.88 -6.77
C SER A 254 1.23 16.44 -6.89
N THR A 255 2.19 17.35 -6.64
CA THR A 255 3.61 17.02 -6.69
C THR A 255 4.02 16.01 -5.61
N ILE A 256 3.54 16.20 -4.38
CA ILE A 256 3.83 15.25 -3.30
C ILE A 256 3.00 13.98 -3.44
N GLN A 257 1.79 14.06 -4.00
CA GLN A 257 0.96 12.88 -4.28
C GLN A 257 1.67 11.95 -5.27
N VAL A 258 2.20 12.44 -6.37
CA VAL A 258 2.98 11.62 -7.32
C VAL A 258 4.16 10.95 -6.62
N PHE A 259 4.85 11.68 -5.74
CA PHE A 259 5.96 11.13 -4.97
C PHE A 259 5.50 10.02 -4.02
N THR A 260 4.38 10.21 -3.29
CA THR A 260 3.84 9.18 -2.38
C THR A 260 3.23 8.00 -3.13
N ALA A 261 2.70 8.19 -4.34
CA ALA A 261 2.25 7.10 -5.21
C ALA A 261 3.43 6.19 -5.59
N CYS A 262 4.57 6.76 -5.99
CA CYS A 262 5.79 5.99 -6.24
C CYS A 262 6.25 5.24 -4.99
N PHE A 263 6.20 5.89 -3.82
CA PHE A 263 6.52 5.26 -2.54
C PHE A 263 5.54 4.15 -2.17
N GLY A 264 4.24 4.38 -2.35
CA GLY A 264 3.21 3.37 -2.18
C GLY A 264 3.46 2.16 -3.09
N GLY A 265 3.77 2.40 -4.36
CA GLY A 265 4.13 1.36 -5.31
C GLY A 265 5.33 0.52 -4.85
N PHE A 266 6.38 1.17 -4.30
CA PHE A 266 7.52 0.47 -3.71
C PHE A 266 7.11 -0.39 -2.50
N ALA A 267 6.38 0.19 -1.54
CA ALA A 267 5.98 -0.49 -0.31
C ALA A 267 5.06 -1.69 -0.57
N HIS A 268 4.06 -1.49 -1.42
CA HIS A 268 3.11 -2.53 -1.82
C HIS A 268 3.79 -3.60 -2.67
N GLY A 269 4.60 -3.20 -3.65
CA GLY A 269 5.33 -4.10 -4.53
C GLY A 269 6.28 -5.01 -3.74
N ALA A 270 7.02 -4.50 -2.77
CA ALA A 270 7.91 -5.29 -1.93
C ALA A 270 7.15 -6.40 -1.16
N ASN A 271 5.96 -6.08 -0.63
CA ASN A 271 5.10 -7.06 0.05
C ASN A 271 4.50 -8.08 -0.93
N ASP A 272 3.95 -7.62 -2.05
CA ASP A 272 3.23 -8.48 -3.00
C ASP A 272 4.17 -9.38 -3.81
N VAL A 273 5.40 -8.91 -4.15
CA VAL A 273 6.44 -9.78 -4.74
C VAL A 273 6.77 -10.91 -3.78
N SER A 274 6.98 -10.61 -2.50
CA SER A 274 7.34 -11.63 -1.50
C SER A 274 6.26 -12.71 -1.35
N ASN A 275 4.99 -12.29 -1.29
CA ASN A 275 3.86 -13.21 -1.22
C ASN A 275 3.79 -14.11 -2.46
N SER A 276 3.93 -13.51 -3.66
CA SER A 276 3.77 -14.22 -4.93
C SER A 276 4.87 -15.22 -5.21
N ILE A 277 6.12 -14.90 -4.82
CA ILE A 277 7.25 -15.80 -5.06
C ILE A 277 7.47 -16.83 -3.94
N ALA A 278 6.83 -16.69 -2.77
CA ALA A 278 7.04 -17.60 -1.65
C ALA A 278 6.87 -19.08 -2.00
N PRO A 279 5.80 -19.50 -2.70
CA PRO A 279 5.66 -20.88 -3.16
C PRO A 279 6.74 -21.28 -4.17
N LEU A 280 7.15 -20.36 -5.05
CA LEU A 280 8.18 -20.62 -6.07
C LEU A 280 9.56 -20.79 -5.43
N VAL A 281 9.89 -20.02 -4.39
CA VAL A 281 11.13 -20.18 -3.60
C VAL A 281 11.18 -21.57 -2.96
N THR A 282 10.07 -21.98 -2.34
CA THR A 282 9.98 -23.32 -1.73
C THR A 282 10.10 -24.42 -2.78
N LEU A 283 9.44 -24.28 -3.92
CA LEU A 283 9.50 -25.22 -5.03
C LEU A 283 10.95 -25.40 -5.51
N MET A 284 11.66 -24.31 -5.78
CA MET A 284 13.05 -24.33 -6.25
C MET A 284 13.99 -24.91 -5.21
N SER A 285 13.78 -24.59 -3.93
CA SER A 285 14.58 -25.17 -2.83
C SER A 285 14.41 -26.68 -2.76
N VAL A 286 13.18 -27.18 -2.72
CA VAL A 286 12.90 -28.61 -2.65
C VAL A 286 13.41 -29.34 -3.90
N TRP A 287 13.27 -28.75 -5.09
CA TRP A 287 13.74 -29.34 -6.33
C TRP A 287 15.26 -29.44 -6.40
N SER A 288 15.99 -28.40 -5.94
CA SER A 288 17.45 -28.38 -6.01
C SER A 288 18.12 -29.28 -4.96
N THR A 289 17.51 -29.43 -3.77
CA THR A 289 18.09 -30.20 -2.65
C THR A 289 17.51 -31.61 -2.53
N ASN A 290 16.37 -31.87 -3.19
CA ASN A 290 15.55 -33.08 -3.00
C ASN A 290 15.25 -33.37 -1.52
N SER A 291 15.22 -32.33 -0.70
CA SER A 291 14.99 -32.40 0.75
C SER A 291 14.04 -31.29 1.20
N VAL A 292 13.37 -31.53 2.32
CA VAL A 292 12.51 -30.55 2.97
C VAL A 292 13.26 -30.02 4.20
N ASP A 293 14.11 -29.00 3.99
CA ASP A 293 14.82 -28.38 5.09
C ASP A 293 13.86 -27.55 5.95
N GLU A 294 13.98 -27.70 7.26
CA GLU A 294 13.27 -26.84 8.24
C GLU A 294 13.88 -25.43 8.29
N LYS A 295 15.15 -25.30 7.91
CA LYS A 295 15.85 -24.01 7.87
C LYS A 295 15.48 -23.26 6.61
N GLU A 296 15.17 -22.00 6.79
CA GLU A 296 14.88 -21.06 5.72
C GLU A 296 16.06 -20.98 4.76
N GLN A 297 15.84 -21.42 3.53
CA GLN A 297 16.81 -21.19 2.47
C GLN A 297 16.70 -19.73 1.98
N PRO A 298 17.85 -19.09 1.78
CA PRO A 298 17.89 -17.72 1.29
C PRO A 298 17.22 -17.60 -0.09
N THR A 299 16.38 -16.62 -0.26
CA THR A 299 15.72 -16.36 -1.56
C THR A 299 16.76 -15.88 -2.58
N PRO A 300 16.97 -16.58 -3.69
CA PRO A 300 17.90 -16.15 -4.73
C PRO A 300 17.48 -14.80 -5.34
N ILE A 301 18.44 -13.89 -5.53
CA ILE A 301 18.18 -12.55 -6.08
C ILE A 301 17.51 -12.60 -7.47
N TRP A 302 17.92 -13.54 -8.32
CA TRP A 302 17.32 -13.67 -9.65
C TRP A 302 15.82 -14.00 -9.58
N LEU A 303 15.38 -14.75 -8.57
CA LEU A 303 13.98 -15.09 -8.37
C LEU A 303 13.17 -13.88 -7.89
N LEU A 304 13.76 -13.04 -7.02
CA LEU A 304 13.18 -11.74 -6.65
C LEU A 304 13.04 -10.84 -7.88
N LEU A 305 14.08 -10.73 -8.71
CA LEU A 305 14.05 -9.93 -9.93
C LEU A 305 13.01 -10.45 -10.93
N PHE A 306 12.87 -11.77 -11.07
CA PHE A 306 11.81 -12.38 -11.86
C PHE A 306 10.42 -11.99 -11.35
N GLY A 307 10.19 -12.06 -10.02
CA GLY A 307 8.94 -11.65 -9.40
C GLY A 307 8.63 -10.16 -9.61
N VAL A 308 9.63 -9.30 -9.45
CA VAL A 308 9.50 -7.85 -9.72
C VAL A 308 9.11 -7.60 -11.19
N PHE A 309 9.82 -8.22 -12.11
CA PHE A 309 9.53 -8.10 -13.56
C PHE A 309 8.11 -8.56 -13.88
N ALA A 310 7.69 -9.73 -13.37
CA ALA A 310 6.37 -10.28 -13.62
C ALA A 310 5.24 -9.38 -13.05
N ILE A 311 5.42 -8.81 -11.83
CA ILE A 311 4.45 -7.88 -11.25
C ILE A 311 4.38 -6.58 -12.07
N CYS A 312 5.51 -6.00 -12.46
CA CYS A 312 5.53 -4.81 -13.31
C CYS A 312 4.78 -5.04 -14.63
N MET A 313 5.01 -6.17 -15.28
CA MET A 313 4.30 -6.54 -16.50
C MET A 313 2.79 -6.69 -16.25
N GLY A 314 2.39 -7.37 -15.17
CA GLY A 314 0.99 -7.53 -14.80
C GLY A 314 0.29 -6.21 -14.52
N LEU A 315 0.92 -5.31 -13.79
CA LEU A 315 0.41 -3.97 -13.51
C LEU A 315 0.26 -3.13 -14.79
N TRP A 316 1.24 -3.19 -15.67
CA TRP A 316 1.21 -2.45 -16.93
C TRP A 316 0.10 -2.94 -17.86
N LEU A 317 -0.09 -4.25 -17.97
CA LEU A 317 -1.08 -4.83 -18.87
C LEU A 317 -2.52 -4.76 -18.32
N LEU A 318 -2.72 -5.04 -17.04
CA LEU A 318 -4.05 -5.26 -16.45
C LEU A 318 -4.37 -4.37 -15.26
N GLY A 319 -3.40 -3.66 -14.67
CA GLY A 319 -3.56 -2.89 -13.45
C GLY A 319 -4.64 -1.82 -13.54
N HIS A 320 -4.79 -1.17 -14.70
CA HIS A 320 -5.80 -0.15 -14.94
C HIS A 320 -7.24 -0.62 -14.65
N ARG A 321 -7.53 -1.92 -14.79
CA ARG A 321 -8.86 -2.50 -14.54
C ARG A 321 -9.28 -2.42 -13.09
N VAL A 322 -8.32 -2.62 -12.18
CA VAL A 322 -8.56 -2.65 -10.73
C VAL A 322 -8.43 -1.25 -10.12
N ILE A 323 -7.41 -0.48 -10.55
CA ILE A 323 -7.16 0.90 -10.06
C ILE A 323 -8.40 1.76 -10.24
N ASN A 324 -9.02 1.76 -11.43
CA ASN A 324 -10.24 2.54 -11.71
C ASN A 324 -11.41 2.21 -10.76
N THR A 325 -11.45 1.01 -10.19
CA THR A 325 -12.53 0.62 -9.28
C THR A 325 -12.33 1.23 -7.89
N VAL A 326 -11.11 1.27 -7.38
CA VAL A 326 -10.81 1.77 -6.05
C VAL A 326 -10.76 3.30 -6.03
N ASP A 327 -10.01 3.91 -6.95
CA ASP A 327 -9.69 5.33 -6.89
C ASP A 327 -10.85 6.24 -7.31
N HIS A 328 -11.55 5.88 -8.41
CA HIS A 328 -12.56 6.78 -8.98
C HIS A 328 -13.99 6.49 -8.54
N LYS A 329 -14.29 5.28 -8.10
CA LYS A 329 -15.67 4.89 -7.77
C LYS A 329 -15.96 4.92 -6.28
N MET A 330 -14.98 4.65 -5.42
CA MET A 330 -15.19 4.51 -4.00
C MET A 330 -15.25 5.84 -3.25
N SER A 331 -14.43 6.82 -3.65
CA SER A 331 -14.39 8.18 -3.08
C SER A 331 -13.83 9.17 -4.10
N ASP A 332 -14.26 10.44 -4.02
CA ASP A 332 -13.65 11.54 -4.80
C ASP A 332 -12.26 11.85 -4.24
N VAL A 333 -11.24 11.14 -4.70
CA VAL A 333 -9.85 11.37 -4.27
C VAL A 333 -9.28 12.60 -4.97
N ASN A 334 -8.79 13.55 -4.20
CA ASN A 334 -8.07 14.73 -4.68
C ASN A 334 -6.61 14.68 -4.22
N PRO A 335 -5.69 15.52 -4.75
CA PRO A 335 -4.28 15.47 -4.40
C PRO A 335 -3.95 15.53 -2.91
N CYS A 336 -4.70 16.30 -2.13
CA CYS A 336 -4.48 16.38 -0.68
C CYS A 336 -4.89 15.10 0.04
N SER A 337 -6.06 14.54 -0.30
CA SER A 337 -6.52 13.27 0.28
C SER A 337 -5.71 12.09 -0.25
N GLY A 338 -5.37 12.06 -1.55
CA GLY A 338 -4.57 11.02 -2.18
C GLY A 338 -3.19 10.88 -1.52
N PHE A 339 -2.49 12.00 -1.33
CA PHE A 339 -1.23 12.02 -0.59
C PHE A 339 -1.34 11.34 0.78
N THR A 340 -2.38 11.66 1.56
CA THR A 340 -2.55 11.13 2.91
C THR A 340 -2.96 9.66 2.93
N ILE A 341 -3.77 9.23 1.96
CA ILE A 341 -4.19 7.84 1.78
C ILE A 341 -2.97 6.98 1.42
N GLU A 342 -2.23 7.36 0.39
CA GLU A 342 -1.09 6.60 -0.13
C GLU A 342 0.03 6.49 0.90
N PHE A 343 0.40 7.62 1.53
CA PHE A 343 1.46 7.62 2.53
C PHE A 343 1.09 6.83 3.78
N GLY A 344 -0.14 6.98 4.29
CA GLY A 344 -0.59 6.25 5.47
C GLY A 344 -0.68 4.74 5.22
N ALA A 345 -1.18 4.33 4.04
CA ALA A 345 -1.21 2.94 3.64
C ALA A 345 0.21 2.35 3.52
N ALA A 346 1.11 3.07 2.83
CA ALA A 346 2.49 2.63 2.61
C ALA A 346 3.26 2.48 3.93
N VAL A 347 3.18 3.44 4.83
CA VAL A 347 3.83 3.38 6.16
C VAL A 347 3.31 2.18 6.96
N THR A 348 2.00 1.93 6.92
CA THR A 348 1.40 0.76 7.61
C THR A 348 1.90 -0.55 7.03
N VAL A 349 1.96 -0.67 5.70
CA VAL A 349 2.47 -1.87 5.01
C VAL A 349 3.94 -2.11 5.36
N LEU A 350 4.77 -1.07 5.31
CA LEU A 350 6.20 -1.20 5.65
C LEU A 350 6.43 -1.56 7.11
N ALA A 351 5.72 -0.93 8.04
CA ALA A 351 5.81 -1.27 9.46
C ALA A 351 5.43 -2.73 9.72
N ALA A 352 4.34 -3.20 9.13
CA ALA A 352 3.92 -4.59 9.25
C ALA A 352 4.92 -5.57 8.63
N SER A 353 5.52 -5.21 7.48
CA SER A 353 6.55 -6.02 6.83
C SER A 353 7.81 -6.14 7.69
N ILE A 354 8.23 -5.05 8.36
CA ILE A 354 9.36 -5.08 9.31
C ILE A 354 9.06 -6.03 10.49
N TRP A 355 7.84 -6.06 10.98
CA TRP A 355 7.41 -6.95 12.06
C TRP A 355 7.06 -8.38 11.60
N GLY A 356 7.19 -8.67 10.32
CA GLY A 356 6.87 -10.00 9.76
C GLY A 356 5.39 -10.35 9.82
N LEU A 357 4.51 -9.34 9.79
CA LEU A 357 3.07 -9.56 9.76
C LEU A 357 2.59 -9.66 8.31
N PRO A 358 2.02 -10.79 7.89
CA PRO A 358 1.45 -10.94 6.55
C PRO A 358 0.11 -10.20 6.47
N ILE A 359 0.18 -8.92 6.13
CA ILE A 359 -1.00 -8.06 5.94
C ILE A 359 -1.41 -7.99 4.47
N SER A 360 -2.62 -7.53 4.24
CA SER A 360 -3.11 -7.24 2.90
C SER A 360 -2.91 -5.77 2.54
N THR A 361 -2.13 -5.51 1.51
CA THR A 361 -1.92 -4.18 0.93
C THR A 361 -3.23 -3.55 0.47
N THR A 362 -4.12 -4.36 -0.14
CA THR A 362 -5.46 -3.93 -0.55
C THR A 362 -6.32 -3.49 0.64
N HIS A 363 -6.27 -4.21 1.77
CA HIS A 363 -7.00 -3.82 2.99
C HIS A 363 -6.48 -2.49 3.56
N CYS A 364 -5.15 -2.29 3.57
CA CYS A 364 -4.56 -1.03 4.01
C CYS A 364 -5.01 0.14 3.13
N MET A 365 -4.97 -0.02 1.81
CA MET A 365 -5.39 1.01 0.87
C MET A 365 -6.88 1.35 1.03
N VAL A 366 -7.75 0.35 1.00
CA VAL A 366 -9.20 0.53 1.15
C VAL A 366 -9.55 1.12 2.51
N GLY A 367 -8.93 0.66 3.60
CA GLY A 367 -9.10 1.22 4.93
C GLY A 367 -8.74 2.71 5.00
N SER A 368 -7.62 3.09 4.36
CA SER A 368 -7.19 4.48 4.24
C SER A 368 -8.19 5.33 3.45
N VAL A 369 -8.66 4.83 2.30
CA VAL A 369 -9.66 5.52 1.47
C VAL A 369 -10.97 5.72 2.25
N VAL A 370 -11.45 4.69 2.94
CA VAL A 370 -12.69 4.75 3.74
C VAL A 370 -12.55 5.76 4.88
N ALA A 371 -11.46 5.71 5.64
CA ALA A 371 -11.25 6.60 6.77
C ALA A 371 -11.13 8.05 6.34
N VAL A 372 -10.29 8.36 5.35
CA VAL A 372 -10.12 9.73 4.83
C VAL A 372 -11.37 10.21 4.11
N GLY A 373 -11.99 9.37 3.27
CA GLY A 373 -13.22 9.71 2.55
C GLY A 373 -14.41 10.00 3.48
N THR A 374 -14.45 9.39 4.66
CA THR A 374 -15.48 9.65 5.66
C THR A 374 -15.32 11.01 6.31
N ILE A 375 -14.07 11.46 6.58
CA ILE A 375 -13.81 12.72 7.30
C ILE A 375 -13.64 13.93 6.38
N LYS A 376 -13.17 13.73 5.14
CA LYS A 376 -12.93 14.84 4.20
C LYS A 376 -14.22 15.54 3.75
N SER A 377 -14.07 16.71 3.12
CA SER A 377 -15.15 17.41 2.42
C SER A 377 -15.63 16.62 1.19
N GLY A 378 -16.88 16.82 0.77
CA GLY A 378 -17.46 16.21 -0.42
C GLY A 378 -18.41 15.04 -0.15
N LYS A 379 -18.65 14.21 -1.17
CA LYS A 379 -19.71 13.18 -1.17
C LYS A 379 -19.50 12.03 -0.18
N GLY A 380 -18.28 11.84 0.34
CA GLY A 380 -17.97 10.73 1.25
C GLY A 380 -17.68 9.42 0.51
N ILE A 381 -18.14 8.30 1.08
CA ILE A 381 -17.84 6.93 0.63
C ILE A 381 -19.07 6.30 -0.03
N ASP A 382 -18.86 5.57 -1.12
CA ASP A 382 -19.83 4.63 -1.66
C ASP A 382 -19.81 3.32 -0.85
N TRP A 383 -20.69 3.23 0.14
CA TRP A 383 -20.81 2.07 1.02
C TRP A 383 -21.28 0.80 0.32
N ARG A 384 -22.00 0.94 -0.82
CA ARG A 384 -22.42 -0.22 -1.62
C ARG A 384 -21.20 -0.85 -2.29
N LEU A 385 -20.35 -0.02 -2.89
CA LEU A 385 -19.11 -0.48 -3.50
C LEU A 385 -18.16 -1.07 -2.44
N PHE A 386 -18.01 -0.42 -1.27
CA PHE A 386 -17.24 -0.97 -0.16
C PHE A 386 -17.72 -2.37 0.26
N GLY A 387 -19.04 -2.55 0.39
CA GLY A 387 -19.63 -3.86 0.71
C GLY A 387 -19.30 -4.92 -0.35
N SER A 388 -19.37 -4.57 -1.64
CA SER A 388 -18.97 -5.46 -2.74
C SER A 388 -17.50 -5.88 -2.65
N ILE A 389 -16.60 -4.93 -2.33
CA ILE A 389 -15.18 -5.20 -2.13
C ILE A 389 -14.95 -6.12 -0.92
N ALA A 390 -15.62 -5.86 0.20
CA ALA A 390 -15.53 -6.69 1.41
C ALA A 390 -16.00 -8.14 1.16
N ILE A 391 -17.08 -8.31 0.38
CA ILE A 391 -17.55 -9.65 -0.04
C ILE A 391 -16.49 -10.35 -0.90
N SER A 392 -15.85 -9.63 -1.84
CA SER A 392 -14.80 -10.22 -2.69
C SER A 392 -13.60 -10.74 -1.87
N TRP A 393 -13.28 -10.10 -0.75
CA TRP A 393 -12.23 -10.58 0.15
C TRP A 393 -12.62 -11.89 0.83
N LEU A 394 -13.89 -12.01 1.29
CA LEU A 394 -14.40 -13.25 1.91
C LEU A 394 -14.43 -14.41 0.91
N VAL A 395 -14.81 -14.14 -0.34
CA VAL A 395 -14.89 -15.14 -1.41
C VAL A 395 -13.52 -15.62 -1.89
N THR A 396 -12.51 -14.75 -1.80
CA THR A 396 -11.14 -15.04 -2.27
C THR A 396 -10.55 -16.29 -1.61
N LEU A 397 -10.68 -16.46 -0.30
CA LEU A 397 -10.11 -17.58 0.44
C LEU A 397 -10.70 -18.94 -0.01
N PRO A 398 -12.03 -19.15 0.04
CA PRO A 398 -12.60 -20.45 -0.31
C PRO A 398 -12.44 -20.77 -1.80
N VAL A 399 -12.51 -19.79 -2.70
CA VAL A 399 -12.36 -20.07 -4.14
C VAL A 399 -10.91 -20.42 -4.47
N SER A 400 -9.94 -19.68 -3.98
CA SER A 400 -8.52 -20.01 -4.18
C SER A 400 -8.17 -21.37 -3.55
N ALA A 401 -8.72 -21.68 -2.37
CA ALA A 401 -8.56 -22.98 -1.73
C ALA A 401 -9.17 -24.11 -2.57
N ALA A 402 -10.38 -23.94 -3.09
CA ALA A 402 -11.04 -24.94 -3.91
C ALA A 402 -10.25 -25.23 -5.22
N VAL A 403 -9.78 -24.19 -5.92
CA VAL A 403 -8.99 -24.37 -7.14
C VAL A 403 -7.69 -25.09 -6.85
N SER A 404 -6.97 -24.68 -5.80
CA SER A 404 -5.72 -25.35 -5.39
C SER A 404 -5.95 -26.80 -4.96
N ALA A 405 -7.04 -27.06 -4.23
CA ALA A 405 -7.43 -28.41 -3.81
C ALA A 405 -7.71 -29.31 -5.02
N VAL A 406 -8.45 -28.83 -6.01
CA VAL A 406 -8.76 -29.58 -7.24
C VAL A 406 -7.48 -29.88 -8.00
N LEU A 407 -6.59 -28.88 -8.19
CA LEU A 407 -5.30 -29.09 -8.85
C LEU A 407 -4.45 -30.12 -8.11
N MET A 408 -4.36 -30.01 -6.79
CA MET A 408 -3.59 -30.97 -6.00
C MET A 408 -4.19 -32.39 -6.06
N TYR A 409 -5.52 -32.51 -6.01
CA TYR A 409 -6.20 -33.81 -6.11
C TYR A 409 -5.92 -34.48 -7.45
N ILE A 410 -5.98 -33.73 -8.56
CA ILE A 410 -5.65 -34.23 -9.90
C ILE A 410 -4.17 -34.69 -9.96
N MET A 411 -3.25 -33.85 -9.48
CA MET A 411 -1.83 -34.20 -9.47
C MET A 411 -1.53 -35.40 -8.57
N LYS A 412 -2.22 -35.54 -7.45
CA LYS A 412 -2.12 -36.71 -6.56
C LYS A 412 -2.54 -37.99 -7.27
N LEU A 413 -3.61 -37.98 -8.04
CA LEU A 413 -4.08 -39.16 -8.79
C LEU A 413 -3.17 -39.53 -9.94
N LEU A 414 -2.50 -38.56 -10.57
CA LEU A 414 -1.69 -38.80 -11.79
C LEU A 414 -0.20 -39.06 -11.50
N LEU A 415 0.33 -38.49 -10.40
CA LEU A 415 1.78 -38.41 -10.18
C LEU A 415 2.26 -39.00 -8.84
N LEU A 416 1.37 -39.27 -7.89
CA LEU A 416 1.68 -39.90 -6.60
C LEU A 416 1.01 -41.26 -6.42
#